data_0f00bcaf7e429759444bb2c5244f21dc
#
_entry.id   0f00bcaf7e429759444bb2c5244f21dc
#
_cell.length_a   1.000
_cell.length_b   1.000
_cell.length_c   1.000
_cell.angle_alpha   90.00
_cell.angle_beta   90.00
_cell.angle_gamma   90.00
#
_symmetry.space_group_name_H-M   'P 1'
#
loop_
_entity.id
_entity.type
_entity.pdbx_description
1 polymer ?
#
loop_
_entity_poly.entity_id
_entity_poly.type
_entity_poly.pdbx_seq_one_letter_code
_entity_poly.pdbx_strand_id
1 'polypeptide(L)'
;MKNCPKFCVCSAGTALATLPQGEPLYNVTSLDTDIYVLRWKDTEQIEVFDADSYSPLRRLTVPDLEGFADMTSCGRNRCLYVSDYINDCVHRVDVDAGGVTQWPVADGPCGMSVSASTRNLLVTCHDVCVLKEFTAAGDPVRVVAFGDDVANPWHAIQLTGGQFVVCHGGVDDPLHRVCRLDDDGRVVRSFGGPPGDRLNVPWHLAVDDDQFVFVADHDNRRVVLLSPRLEYLREVVSRDRLRWDPHRLWLDVARRRLYVVENEWKDGEFAAGRVVVYNI
;
A
#
# COMPACT_ATOMS: atom_id res chain seq x y z
N MET A 1 3.80 -6.80 -31.22
CA MET A 1 3.56 -5.41 -30.80
C MET A 1 3.85 -5.37 -29.31
N LYS A 2 4.78 -4.52 -28.84
CA LYS A 2 5.08 -4.39 -27.42
C LYS A 2 3.84 -3.76 -26.79
N ASN A 3 3.26 -4.43 -25.76
CA ASN A 3 2.21 -3.83 -24.95
C ASN A 3 2.76 -2.55 -24.35
N CYS A 4 2.39 -1.41 -24.90
CA CYS A 4 2.65 -0.13 -24.28
C CYS A 4 1.67 -0.05 -23.09
N PRO A 5 2.13 0.26 -21.87
CA PRO A 5 1.23 0.45 -20.75
C PRO A 5 0.18 1.50 -21.12
N LYS A 6 -1.07 1.30 -20.69
CA LYS A 6 -2.16 2.29 -20.90
C LYS A 6 -1.80 3.66 -20.31
N PHE A 7 -0.85 3.68 -19.40
CA PHE A 7 -0.23 4.89 -18.86
C PHE A 7 0.86 5.37 -19.80
N CYS A 8 0.81 6.64 -20.19
CA CYS A 8 1.78 7.23 -21.12
C CYS A 8 3.21 7.10 -20.55
N VAL A 9 4.05 6.31 -21.22
CA VAL A 9 5.43 6.01 -20.80
C VAL A 9 6.33 7.25 -20.79
N CYS A 10 5.86 8.39 -21.27
CA CYS A 10 6.70 9.53 -21.62
C CYS A 10 6.76 10.67 -20.60
N SER A 11 5.92 10.68 -19.56
CA SER A 11 5.95 11.76 -18.56
C SER A 11 6.16 11.24 -17.14
N ALA A 12 7.12 11.84 -16.43
CA ALA A 12 7.16 11.75 -14.98
C ALA A 12 5.83 12.30 -14.44
N GLY A 13 5.27 11.66 -13.42
CA GLY A 13 3.97 12.04 -12.83
C GLY A 13 3.92 13.54 -12.51
N THR A 14 2.87 14.23 -13.01
CA THR A 14 2.65 15.64 -12.68
C THR A 14 1.81 15.71 -11.41
N ALA A 15 2.27 16.44 -10.40
CA ALA A 15 1.47 16.67 -9.19
C ALA A 15 0.22 17.48 -9.58
N LEU A 16 -0.95 16.94 -9.24
CA LEU A 16 -2.25 17.58 -9.44
C LEU A 16 -2.69 18.36 -8.21
N ALA A 17 -2.47 17.75 -7.03
CA ALA A 17 -2.90 18.30 -5.76
C ALA A 17 -2.00 17.80 -4.63
N THR A 18 -2.08 18.51 -3.51
CA THR A 18 -1.57 18.06 -2.21
C THR A 18 -2.70 18.22 -1.22
N LEU A 19 -3.11 17.13 -0.56
CA LEU A 19 -4.06 17.22 0.55
C LEU A 19 -3.41 17.96 1.72
N PRO A 20 -4.20 18.57 2.60
CA PRO A 20 -3.67 19.41 3.68
C PRO A 20 -2.53 18.73 4.44
N GLN A 21 -1.38 19.41 4.48
CA GLN A 21 -0.24 18.99 5.28
C GLN A 21 -0.58 19.13 6.77
N GLY A 22 -0.10 18.22 7.58
CA GLY A 22 -0.33 18.24 9.02
C GLY A 22 0.42 17.12 9.73
N GLU A 23 -0.25 16.51 10.68
CA GLU A 23 0.23 15.34 11.41
C GLU A 23 0.65 14.21 10.43
N PRO A 24 1.60 13.37 10.83
CA PRO A 24 2.02 12.22 10.04
C PRO A 24 0.85 11.35 9.61
N LEU A 25 1.01 10.64 8.51
CA LEU A 25 -0.03 9.82 7.91
C LEU A 25 0.34 8.34 7.95
N TYR A 26 -0.63 7.51 8.29
CA TYR A 26 -0.51 6.08 8.09
C TYR A 26 -0.77 5.70 6.63
N ASN A 27 -1.91 6.11 6.08
CA ASN A 27 -2.32 5.60 4.77
C ASN A 27 -3.29 6.52 4.03
N VAL A 28 -3.46 6.22 2.74
CA VAL A 28 -4.46 6.79 1.85
C VAL A 28 -5.06 5.68 0.98
N THR A 29 -6.36 5.74 0.75
CA THR A 29 -7.06 4.91 -0.24
C THR A 29 -8.18 5.73 -0.89
N SER A 30 -8.77 5.24 -1.98
CA SER A 30 -9.95 5.86 -2.57
C SER A 30 -11.02 4.82 -2.89
N LEU A 31 -12.27 5.26 -2.86
CA LEU A 31 -13.41 4.46 -3.25
C LEU A 31 -14.44 5.39 -3.88
N ASP A 32 -14.86 5.09 -5.10
CA ASP A 32 -15.75 5.93 -5.91
C ASP A 32 -15.23 7.38 -6.03
N THR A 33 -15.94 8.34 -5.44
CA THR A 33 -15.58 9.77 -5.45
C THR A 33 -14.90 10.24 -4.18
N ASP A 34 -14.61 9.35 -3.26
CA ASP A 34 -14.05 9.69 -1.96
C ASP A 34 -12.61 9.23 -1.82
N ILE A 35 -11.77 10.06 -1.21
CA ILE A 35 -10.43 9.76 -0.76
C ILE A 35 -10.48 9.63 0.76
N TYR A 36 -9.92 8.57 1.28
CA TYR A 36 -9.85 8.26 2.71
C TYR A 36 -8.41 8.37 3.18
N VAL A 37 -8.16 9.15 4.23
CA VAL A 37 -6.84 9.43 4.78
C VAL A 37 -6.82 9.11 6.27
N LEU A 38 -5.91 8.25 6.70
CA LEU A 38 -5.70 7.89 8.09
C LEU A 38 -4.44 8.58 8.62
N ARG A 39 -4.60 9.34 9.74
CA ARG A 39 -3.49 10.07 10.38
C ARG A 39 -2.91 9.29 11.57
N TRP A 40 -1.63 9.56 11.88
CA TRP A 40 -0.88 8.90 12.94
C TRP A 40 -1.41 9.24 14.35
N LYS A 41 -1.65 10.52 14.66
CA LYS A 41 -2.03 10.94 16.01
C LYS A 41 -3.53 10.92 16.29
N ASP A 42 -4.34 10.91 15.25
CA ASP A 42 -5.79 10.82 15.34
C ASP A 42 -6.23 9.50 14.69
N THR A 43 -5.70 8.39 15.23
CA THR A 43 -5.85 7.05 14.65
C THR A 43 -7.30 6.59 14.58
N GLU A 44 -8.15 7.02 15.51
CA GLU A 44 -9.58 6.68 15.48
C GLU A 44 -10.36 7.40 14.37
N GLN A 45 -9.74 8.33 13.64
CA GLN A 45 -10.43 9.13 12.63
C GLN A 45 -9.85 8.91 11.23
N ILE A 46 -10.71 8.55 10.30
CA ILE A 46 -10.42 8.58 8.87
C ILE A 46 -11.02 9.85 8.29
N GLU A 47 -10.20 10.74 7.77
CA GLU A 47 -10.64 11.93 7.05
C GLU A 47 -11.09 11.56 5.64
N VAL A 48 -12.22 12.09 5.20
CA VAL A 48 -12.77 11.84 3.87
C VAL A 48 -12.76 13.12 3.06
N PHE A 49 -12.18 13.04 1.86
CA PHE A 49 -12.08 14.15 0.91
C PHE A 49 -12.78 13.77 -0.40
N ASP A 50 -13.31 14.76 -1.09
CA ASP A 50 -13.81 14.59 -2.45
C ASP A 50 -12.65 14.39 -3.44
N ALA A 51 -12.72 13.38 -4.30
CA ALA A 51 -11.62 13.00 -5.19
C ALA A 51 -11.40 13.96 -6.37
N ASP A 52 -12.35 14.82 -6.69
CA ASP A 52 -12.23 15.76 -7.80
C ASP A 52 -11.82 17.17 -7.34
N SER A 53 -12.40 17.66 -6.25
CA SER A 53 -12.10 18.97 -5.68
C SER A 53 -11.04 18.95 -4.58
N TYR A 54 -10.73 17.76 -4.02
CA TYR A 54 -9.85 17.57 -2.86
C TYR A 54 -10.30 18.30 -1.59
N SER A 55 -11.58 18.65 -1.53
CA SER A 55 -12.18 19.33 -0.38
C SER A 55 -12.55 18.33 0.71
N PRO A 56 -12.39 18.66 2.00
CA PRO A 56 -12.81 17.79 3.09
C PRO A 56 -14.33 17.64 3.10
N LEU A 57 -14.83 16.42 3.29
CA LEU A 57 -16.25 16.08 3.32
C LEU A 57 -16.74 15.73 4.72
N ARG A 58 -16.12 14.74 5.35
CA ARG A 58 -16.53 14.17 6.64
C ARG A 58 -15.39 13.41 7.29
N ARG A 59 -15.64 12.87 8.48
CA ARG A 59 -14.78 11.91 9.15
C ARG A 59 -15.57 10.64 9.48
N LEU A 60 -14.87 9.50 9.45
CA LEU A 60 -15.36 8.22 9.94
C LEU A 60 -14.57 7.86 11.20
N THR A 61 -15.25 7.33 12.20
CA THR A 61 -14.59 6.89 13.44
C THR A 61 -14.33 5.40 13.38
N VAL A 62 -13.11 4.99 13.77
CA VAL A 62 -12.71 3.60 13.94
C VAL A 62 -12.32 3.41 15.41
N PRO A 63 -13.25 3.00 16.28
CA PRO A 63 -13.01 2.87 17.71
C PRO A 63 -11.88 1.90 18.00
N ASP A 64 -11.11 2.17 19.05
CA ASP A 64 -10.06 1.30 19.59
C ASP A 64 -8.89 1.02 18.60
N LEU A 65 -8.71 1.84 17.57
CA LEU A 65 -7.56 1.74 16.67
C LEU A 65 -6.33 2.38 17.30
N GLU A 66 -5.29 1.57 17.60
CA GLU A 66 -4.12 2.06 18.37
C GLU A 66 -2.88 2.35 17.54
N GLY A 67 -2.65 1.73 16.40
CA GLY A 67 -1.48 2.15 15.63
C GLY A 67 -0.88 1.18 14.61
N PHE A 68 0.16 1.65 13.91
CA PHE A 68 0.84 1.01 12.78
C PHE A 68 -0.15 0.42 11.75
N ALA A 69 -1.05 1.27 11.28
CA ALA A 69 -2.15 0.86 10.43
C ALA A 69 -1.80 0.93 8.94
N ASP A 70 -2.22 -0.09 8.22
CA ASP A 70 -2.42 -0.02 6.78
C ASP A 70 -3.93 0.07 6.48
N MET A 71 -4.30 0.61 5.32
CA MET A 71 -5.70 0.77 4.94
C MET A 71 -5.90 0.46 3.47
N THR A 72 -6.89 -0.35 3.17
CA THR A 72 -7.29 -0.63 1.79
C THR A 72 -8.81 -0.55 1.62
N SER A 73 -9.28 -0.29 0.42
CA SER A 73 -10.70 -0.18 0.11
C SER A 73 -11.20 -1.36 -0.72
N CYS A 74 -12.46 -1.74 -0.53
CA CYS A 74 -13.14 -2.74 -1.33
C CYS A 74 -14.43 -2.16 -1.94
N GLY A 75 -14.40 -1.85 -3.24
CA GLY A 75 -15.54 -1.28 -3.95
C GLY A 75 -16.76 -2.18 -3.95
N ARG A 76 -16.58 -3.50 -4.12
CA ARG A 76 -17.69 -4.46 -4.11
C ARG A 76 -18.42 -4.52 -2.77
N ASN A 77 -17.69 -4.47 -1.67
CA ASN A 77 -18.22 -4.60 -0.32
C ASN A 77 -18.49 -3.24 0.33
N ARG A 78 -18.21 -2.15 -0.36
CA ARG A 78 -18.38 -0.76 0.09
C ARG A 78 -17.82 -0.55 1.50
N CYS A 79 -16.57 -0.97 1.68
CA CYS A 79 -15.91 -0.89 2.98
C CYS A 79 -14.43 -0.54 2.85
N LEU A 80 -13.87 -0.07 3.96
CA LEU A 80 -12.45 0.01 4.19
C LEU A 80 -12.04 -1.12 5.14
N TYR A 81 -10.83 -1.61 4.96
CA TYR A 81 -10.15 -2.46 5.94
C TYR A 81 -8.98 -1.67 6.50
N VAL A 82 -8.81 -1.69 7.81
CA VAL A 82 -7.72 -1.02 8.54
C VAL A 82 -7.05 -2.05 9.44
N SER A 83 -5.76 -2.30 9.23
CA SER A 83 -5.00 -3.16 10.14
C SER A 83 -4.64 -2.42 11.41
N ASP A 84 -4.63 -3.11 12.51
CA ASP A 84 -4.14 -2.64 13.80
C ASP A 84 -3.06 -3.60 14.29
N TYR A 85 -1.81 -3.21 14.09
CA TYR A 85 -0.65 -4.00 14.47
C TYR A 85 -0.52 -4.15 15.99
N ILE A 86 -0.93 -3.13 16.76
CA ILE A 86 -0.82 -3.15 18.24
C ILE A 86 -1.84 -4.10 18.85
N ASN A 87 -3.07 -4.11 18.32
CA ASN A 87 -4.17 -4.94 18.82
C ASN A 87 -4.31 -6.27 18.07
N ASP A 88 -3.38 -6.58 17.14
CA ASP A 88 -3.42 -7.82 16.34
C ASP A 88 -4.78 -8.09 15.69
N CYS A 89 -5.37 -7.07 15.09
CA CYS A 89 -6.70 -7.19 14.47
C CYS A 89 -6.84 -6.41 13.15
N VAL A 90 -7.96 -6.63 12.46
CA VAL A 90 -8.40 -5.84 11.33
C VAL A 90 -9.77 -5.26 11.65
N HIS A 91 -9.92 -3.95 11.43
CA HIS A 91 -11.21 -3.26 11.45
C HIS A 91 -11.78 -3.20 10.04
N ARG A 92 -13.07 -3.50 9.89
CA ARG A 92 -13.84 -3.29 8.67
C ARG A 92 -14.82 -2.15 8.90
N VAL A 93 -14.69 -1.09 8.13
CA VAL A 93 -15.50 0.12 8.22
C VAL A 93 -16.46 0.16 7.03
N ASP A 94 -17.76 0.14 7.28
CA ASP A 94 -18.76 0.36 6.25
C ASP A 94 -18.82 1.86 5.89
N VAL A 95 -18.57 2.19 4.62
CA VAL A 95 -18.46 3.60 4.21
C VAL A 95 -19.80 4.31 4.08
N ASP A 96 -20.90 3.56 3.94
CA ASP A 96 -22.26 4.08 3.79
C ASP A 96 -22.95 4.20 5.16
N ALA A 97 -22.88 3.15 5.96
CA ALA A 97 -23.54 3.09 7.28
C ALA A 97 -22.65 3.62 8.42
N GLY A 98 -21.33 3.69 8.24
CA GLY A 98 -20.37 4.08 9.27
C GLY A 98 -20.18 3.02 10.37
N GLY A 99 -20.74 1.81 10.19
CA GLY A 99 -20.58 0.71 11.13
C GLY A 99 -19.18 0.13 11.09
N VAL A 100 -18.62 -0.23 12.25
CA VAL A 100 -17.32 -0.87 12.36
C VAL A 100 -17.47 -2.27 12.97
N THR A 101 -16.82 -3.25 12.34
CA THR A 101 -16.63 -4.60 12.87
C THR A 101 -15.16 -4.93 12.88
N GLN A 102 -14.72 -5.82 13.77
CA GLN A 102 -13.32 -6.24 13.84
C GLN A 102 -13.19 -7.73 14.06
N TRP A 103 -12.04 -8.28 13.67
CA TRP A 103 -11.66 -9.67 13.94
C TRP A 103 -10.16 -9.79 14.18
N PRO A 104 -9.74 -10.77 15.02
CA PRO A 104 -8.33 -10.98 15.32
C PRO A 104 -7.56 -11.46 14.08
N VAL A 105 -6.36 -10.94 13.91
CA VAL A 105 -5.37 -11.36 12.92
C VAL A 105 -4.02 -11.42 13.61
N ALA A 106 -3.78 -12.44 14.39
CA ALA A 106 -2.51 -12.59 15.10
C ALA A 106 -1.27 -12.40 14.20
N ASP A 107 -0.12 -12.16 14.82
CA ASP A 107 1.20 -12.11 14.18
C ASP A 107 1.50 -10.81 13.40
N GLY A 108 1.12 -9.67 13.95
CA GLY A 108 1.52 -8.36 13.46
C GLY A 108 0.99 -8.01 12.06
N PRO A 109 -0.33 -7.77 11.88
CA PRO A 109 -0.90 -7.38 10.60
C PRO A 109 -0.37 -6.01 10.17
N CYS A 110 0.43 -5.93 9.10
CA CYS A 110 1.04 -4.67 8.69
C CYS A 110 0.55 -4.17 7.32
N GLY A 111 0.64 -4.96 6.27
CA GLY A 111 0.24 -4.56 4.92
C GLY A 111 -1.04 -5.23 4.46
N MET A 112 -1.92 -4.52 3.75
CA MET A 112 -3.19 -5.07 3.28
C MET A 112 -3.49 -4.77 1.83
N SER A 113 -4.10 -5.74 1.17
CA SER A 113 -4.66 -5.57 -0.17
C SER A 113 -5.94 -6.38 -0.35
N VAL A 114 -6.72 -6.05 -1.36
CA VAL A 114 -7.92 -6.82 -1.73
C VAL A 114 -7.64 -7.60 -3.00
N SER A 115 -7.82 -8.92 -2.96
CA SER A 115 -7.68 -9.78 -4.14
C SER A 115 -8.63 -9.34 -5.25
N ALA A 116 -8.11 -9.10 -6.44
CA ALA A 116 -8.92 -8.71 -7.59
C ALA A 116 -9.88 -9.83 -8.05
N SER A 117 -9.52 -11.10 -7.84
CA SER A 117 -10.27 -12.27 -8.26
C SER A 117 -11.34 -12.70 -7.26
N THR A 118 -10.98 -12.86 -5.99
CA THR A 118 -11.87 -13.37 -4.93
C THR A 118 -12.59 -12.29 -4.16
N ARG A 119 -12.03 -11.06 -4.14
CA ARG A 119 -12.43 -9.94 -3.27
C ARG A 119 -12.19 -10.22 -1.79
N ASN A 120 -11.41 -11.23 -1.48
CA ASN A 120 -10.93 -11.51 -0.14
C ASN A 120 -9.87 -10.49 0.28
N LEU A 121 -9.78 -10.28 1.59
CA LEU A 121 -8.73 -9.46 2.18
C LEU A 121 -7.45 -10.28 2.31
N LEU A 122 -6.35 -9.72 1.88
CA LEU A 122 -5.00 -10.25 2.04
C LEU A 122 -4.28 -9.40 3.09
N VAL A 123 -3.76 -10.04 4.12
CA VAL A 123 -3.07 -9.40 5.24
C VAL A 123 -1.65 -9.94 5.32
N THR A 124 -0.67 -9.07 5.13
CA THR A 124 0.75 -9.38 5.30
C THR A 124 1.08 -9.33 6.79
N CYS A 125 1.56 -10.44 7.35
CA CYS A 125 2.01 -10.53 8.72
C CYS A 125 3.55 -10.49 8.74
N HIS A 126 4.08 -9.35 9.16
CA HIS A 126 5.50 -9.02 9.09
C HIS A 126 6.36 -9.95 9.95
N ASP A 127 5.94 -10.17 11.19
CA ASP A 127 6.76 -10.84 12.20
C ASP A 127 6.99 -12.34 11.94
N VAL A 128 6.07 -12.97 11.21
CA VAL A 128 6.12 -14.40 10.89
C VAL A 128 6.26 -14.70 9.40
N CYS A 129 6.45 -13.68 8.57
CA CYS A 129 6.66 -13.79 7.13
C CYS A 129 5.57 -14.62 6.42
N VAL A 130 4.30 -14.31 6.65
CA VAL A 130 3.16 -14.98 5.99
C VAL A 130 2.17 -13.97 5.40
N LEU A 131 1.38 -14.44 4.45
CA LEU A 131 0.20 -13.77 3.95
C LEU A 131 -1.04 -14.55 4.40
N LYS A 132 -1.95 -13.89 5.11
CA LYS A 132 -3.23 -14.47 5.52
C LYS A 132 -4.35 -13.95 4.63
N GLU A 133 -5.22 -14.84 4.18
CA GLU A 133 -6.39 -14.50 3.37
C GLU A 133 -7.66 -14.69 4.19
N PHE A 134 -8.55 -13.66 4.16
CA PHE A 134 -9.83 -13.64 4.87
C PHE A 134 -10.96 -13.32 3.91
N THR A 135 -12.15 -13.87 4.18
CA THR A 135 -13.38 -13.40 3.54
C THR A 135 -13.67 -11.96 3.94
N ALA A 136 -14.62 -11.31 3.25
CA ALA A 136 -15.08 -9.97 3.62
C ALA A 136 -15.74 -9.90 5.01
N ALA A 137 -16.12 -11.03 5.58
CA ALA A 137 -16.69 -11.16 6.93
C ALA A 137 -15.63 -11.44 8.00
N GLY A 138 -14.36 -11.66 7.61
CA GLY A 138 -13.28 -11.96 8.53
C GLY A 138 -13.04 -13.47 8.76
N ASP A 139 -13.73 -14.35 8.02
CA ASP A 139 -13.47 -15.78 8.13
C ASP A 139 -12.11 -16.11 7.48
N PRO A 140 -11.25 -16.90 8.12
CA PRO A 140 -9.97 -17.28 7.55
C PRO A 140 -10.17 -18.22 6.34
N VAL A 141 -9.43 -17.98 5.27
CA VAL A 141 -9.47 -18.77 4.03
C VAL A 141 -8.23 -19.64 3.89
N ARG A 142 -7.05 -19.01 3.94
CA ARG A 142 -5.76 -19.70 3.87
C ARG A 142 -4.62 -18.86 4.42
N VAL A 143 -3.48 -19.53 4.62
CA VAL A 143 -2.20 -18.89 4.94
C VAL A 143 -1.19 -19.30 3.89
N VAL A 144 -0.45 -18.35 3.34
CA VAL A 144 0.66 -18.56 2.43
C VAL A 144 1.95 -18.19 3.17
N ALA A 145 2.79 -19.17 3.47
CA ALA A 145 4.09 -18.92 4.06
C ALA A 145 5.05 -18.42 2.98
N PHE A 146 5.76 -17.34 3.24
CA PHE A 146 6.83 -16.90 2.36
C PHE A 146 8.09 -17.75 2.59
N GLY A 147 8.79 -18.08 1.50
CA GLY A 147 10.06 -18.81 1.61
C GLY A 147 11.16 -17.98 2.27
N ASP A 148 12.26 -18.62 2.63
CA ASP A 148 13.42 -18.03 3.35
C ASP A 148 14.06 -16.83 2.60
N ASP A 149 13.75 -16.67 1.32
CA ASP A 149 14.21 -15.53 0.50
C ASP A 149 13.43 -14.23 0.74
N VAL A 150 12.35 -14.26 1.54
CA VAL A 150 11.50 -13.11 1.87
C VAL A 150 11.55 -12.88 3.38
N ALA A 151 12.31 -11.88 3.80
CA ALA A 151 12.40 -11.48 5.20
C ALA A 151 11.70 -10.11 5.38
N ASN A 152 11.03 -9.94 6.52
CA ASN A 152 10.36 -8.69 6.87
C ASN A 152 9.47 -8.14 5.73
N PRO A 153 8.42 -8.88 5.30
CA PRO A 153 7.51 -8.44 4.26
C PRO A 153 6.66 -7.27 4.74
N TRP A 154 6.62 -6.18 3.96
CA TRP A 154 5.83 -5.00 4.29
C TRP A 154 4.44 -5.01 3.66
N HIS A 155 4.37 -5.37 2.38
CA HIS A 155 3.12 -5.33 1.65
C HIS A 155 3.10 -6.37 0.53
N ALA A 156 1.95 -7.03 0.34
CA ALA A 156 1.73 -8.03 -0.69
C ALA A 156 0.43 -7.75 -1.46
N ILE A 157 0.46 -7.96 -2.78
CA ILE A 157 -0.70 -7.84 -3.68
C ILE A 157 -0.82 -9.10 -4.50
N GLN A 158 -2.05 -9.64 -4.63
CA GLN A 158 -2.30 -10.75 -5.55
C GLN A 158 -2.45 -10.26 -6.99
N LEU A 159 -1.68 -10.83 -7.88
CA LEU A 159 -1.76 -10.60 -9.31
C LEU A 159 -2.86 -11.43 -9.97
N THR A 160 -3.28 -11.01 -11.16
CA THR A 160 -4.16 -11.83 -12.00
C THR A 160 -3.46 -13.16 -12.31
N GLY A 161 -4.11 -14.28 -12.02
CA GLY A 161 -3.52 -15.63 -12.18
C GLY A 161 -3.03 -16.26 -10.88
N GLY A 162 -3.27 -15.62 -9.72
CA GLY A 162 -3.08 -16.20 -8.39
C GLY A 162 -1.72 -15.91 -7.75
N GLN A 163 -0.71 -15.54 -8.53
CA GLN A 163 0.61 -15.18 -8.03
C GLN A 163 0.56 -13.90 -7.18
N PHE A 164 1.60 -13.70 -6.36
CA PHE A 164 1.72 -12.50 -5.53
C PHE A 164 2.92 -11.66 -5.95
N VAL A 165 2.86 -10.37 -5.67
CA VAL A 165 4.01 -9.48 -5.62
C VAL A 165 4.16 -8.96 -4.21
N VAL A 166 5.37 -9.03 -3.64
CA VAL A 166 5.67 -8.70 -2.25
C VAL A 166 6.88 -7.78 -2.21
N CYS A 167 6.82 -6.69 -1.46
CA CYS A 167 8.02 -5.93 -1.10
C CYS A 167 8.47 -6.30 0.32
N HIS A 168 9.78 -6.41 0.49
CA HIS A 168 10.37 -6.87 1.73
C HIS A 168 11.77 -6.29 1.96
N GLY A 169 12.25 -6.44 3.19
CA GLY A 169 13.52 -5.90 3.67
C GLY A 169 13.34 -4.63 4.49
N GLY A 170 13.74 -4.65 5.75
CA GLY A 170 13.78 -3.51 6.66
C GLY A 170 15.13 -2.79 6.64
N VAL A 171 15.27 -1.74 7.45
CA VAL A 171 16.48 -0.89 7.49
C VAL A 171 17.77 -1.68 7.74
N ASP A 172 17.70 -2.73 8.56
CA ASP A 172 18.85 -3.55 8.93
C ASP A 172 19.00 -4.83 8.07
N ASP A 173 18.12 -5.03 7.09
CA ASP A 173 18.17 -6.21 6.24
C ASP A 173 19.21 -6.08 5.12
N PRO A 174 19.91 -7.16 4.79
CA PRO A 174 20.87 -7.15 3.68
C PRO A 174 20.19 -7.15 2.29
N LEU A 175 18.89 -7.40 2.23
CA LEU A 175 18.15 -7.60 0.99
C LEU A 175 16.89 -6.73 0.94
N HIS A 176 16.90 -5.72 0.10
CA HIS A 176 15.73 -4.89 -0.23
C HIS A 176 15.21 -5.28 -1.60
N ARG A 177 14.05 -5.93 -1.65
CA ARG A 177 13.53 -6.53 -2.90
C ARG A 177 12.03 -6.36 -3.07
N VAL A 178 11.64 -6.44 -4.33
CA VAL A 178 10.28 -6.80 -4.74
C VAL A 178 10.35 -8.18 -5.37
N CYS A 179 9.59 -9.12 -4.82
CA CYS A 179 9.56 -10.51 -5.27
C CYS A 179 8.20 -10.85 -5.89
N ARG A 180 8.20 -11.62 -6.97
CA ARG A 180 7.03 -12.31 -7.49
C ARG A 180 7.04 -13.73 -6.96
N LEU A 181 5.93 -14.16 -6.36
CA LEU A 181 5.78 -15.46 -5.73
C LEU A 181 4.70 -16.26 -6.47
N ASP A 182 4.86 -17.58 -6.47
CA ASP A 182 3.79 -18.48 -6.87
C ASP A 182 2.70 -18.60 -5.76
N ASP A 183 1.67 -19.41 -6.01
CA ASP A 183 0.55 -19.62 -5.06
C ASP A 183 0.99 -20.30 -3.76
N ASP A 184 2.14 -20.97 -3.75
CA ASP A 184 2.73 -21.62 -2.58
C ASP A 184 3.69 -20.71 -1.81
N GLY A 185 3.88 -19.46 -2.25
CA GLY A 185 4.77 -18.48 -1.60
C GLY A 185 6.25 -18.60 -1.99
N ARG A 186 6.59 -19.39 -3.02
CA ARG A 186 7.98 -19.53 -3.50
C ARG A 186 8.34 -18.40 -4.46
N VAL A 187 9.54 -17.84 -4.30
CA VAL A 187 10.04 -16.77 -5.18
C VAL A 187 10.30 -17.34 -6.58
N VAL A 188 9.59 -16.80 -7.57
CA VAL A 188 9.77 -17.11 -9.00
C VAL A 188 10.58 -16.04 -9.73
N ARG A 189 10.59 -14.81 -9.20
CA ARG A 189 11.36 -13.69 -9.73
C ARG A 189 11.54 -12.61 -8.67
N SER A 190 12.65 -11.85 -8.76
CA SER A 190 12.90 -10.71 -7.88
C SER A 190 13.54 -9.53 -8.62
N PHE A 191 13.35 -8.32 -8.05
CA PHE A 191 14.04 -7.10 -8.42
C PHE A 191 14.58 -6.42 -7.16
N GLY A 192 15.81 -5.93 -7.21
CA GLY A 192 16.53 -5.37 -6.05
C GLY A 192 17.58 -6.34 -5.49
N GLY A 193 18.26 -5.93 -4.43
CA GLY A 193 19.36 -6.67 -3.83
C GLY A 193 20.68 -6.65 -4.63
N PRO A 194 21.80 -7.16 -4.05
CA PRO A 194 23.11 -7.17 -4.70
C PRO A 194 23.15 -8.00 -6.00
N PRO A 195 24.03 -7.70 -6.99
CA PRO A 195 24.95 -6.58 -6.99
C PRO A 195 24.32 -5.31 -7.58
N GLY A 196 24.41 -4.21 -6.84
CA GLY A 196 23.89 -2.92 -7.27
C GLY A 196 22.47 -2.67 -6.77
N ASP A 197 22.36 -2.50 -5.45
CA ASP A 197 21.13 -2.20 -4.73
C ASP A 197 20.28 -1.14 -5.44
N ARG A 198 19.27 -1.62 -6.12
CA ARG A 198 18.39 -0.76 -6.92
C ARG A 198 17.22 -0.25 -6.11
N LEU A 199 16.93 -0.88 -4.96
CA LEU A 199 15.90 -0.49 -4.00
C LEU A 199 16.54 -0.30 -2.62
N ASN A 200 15.98 0.60 -1.83
CA ASN A 200 16.34 0.80 -0.44
C ASN A 200 15.06 0.97 0.39
N VAL A 201 14.77 -0.02 1.23
CA VAL A 201 13.55 -0.13 2.03
C VAL A 201 12.28 0.05 1.16
N PRO A 202 11.97 -0.90 0.24
CA PRO A 202 10.73 -0.84 -0.53
C PRO A 202 9.55 -1.11 0.41
N TRP A 203 8.78 -0.08 0.74
CA TRP A 203 7.80 -0.12 1.83
C TRP A 203 6.39 -0.50 1.39
N HIS A 204 5.99 -0.07 0.20
CA HIS A 204 4.62 -0.30 -0.26
C HIS A 204 4.55 -0.48 -1.78
N LEU A 205 3.50 -1.17 -2.22
CA LEU A 205 3.24 -1.47 -3.62
C LEU A 205 1.85 -0.98 -4.04
N ALA A 206 1.72 -0.61 -5.30
CA ALA A 206 0.46 -0.52 -5.99
C ALA A 206 0.59 -1.20 -7.37
N VAL A 207 -0.49 -1.78 -7.88
CA VAL A 207 -0.48 -2.54 -9.15
C VAL A 207 -1.65 -2.08 -10.01
N ASP A 208 -1.40 -1.86 -11.30
CA ASP A 208 -2.45 -1.54 -12.26
C ASP A 208 -3.10 -2.79 -12.88
N ASP A 209 -4.12 -2.57 -13.70
CA ASP A 209 -4.87 -3.64 -14.39
C ASP A 209 -3.99 -4.46 -15.36
N ASP A 210 -2.92 -3.87 -15.89
CA ASP A 210 -1.94 -4.51 -16.78
C ASP A 210 -0.76 -5.14 -15.98
N GLN A 211 -0.85 -5.15 -14.64
CA GLN A 211 0.10 -5.72 -13.68
C GLN A 211 1.48 -5.01 -13.64
N PHE A 212 1.54 -3.73 -14.03
CA PHE A 212 2.71 -2.91 -13.74
C PHE A 212 2.73 -2.57 -12.24
N VAL A 213 3.93 -2.64 -11.65
CA VAL A 213 4.11 -2.50 -10.19
C VAL A 213 4.75 -1.16 -9.87
N PHE A 214 4.05 -0.35 -9.11
CA PHE A 214 4.58 0.87 -8.51
C PHE A 214 5.15 0.54 -7.14
N VAL A 215 6.35 1.00 -6.85
CA VAL A 215 7.08 0.71 -5.61
C VAL A 215 7.42 2.00 -4.89
N ALA A 216 7.00 2.15 -3.65
CA ALA A 216 7.53 3.18 -2.76
C ALA A 216 8.94 2.77 -2.31
N ASP A 217 9.95 3.30 -2.97
CA ASP A 217 11.38 3.07 -2.70
C ASP A 217 11.84 4.12 -1.68
N HIS A 218 11.49 3.84 -0.40
CA HIS A 218 11.42 4.78 0.71
C HIS A 218 12.72 5.56 0.91
N ASP A 219 13.81 4.89 1.25
CA ASP A 219 15.08 5.55 1.57
C ASP A 219 15.79 6.13 0.33
N ASN A 220 15.42 5.69 -0.87
CA ASN A 220 15.85 6.32 -2.11
C ASN A 220 15.00 7.55 -2.46
N ARG A 221 13.93 7.82 -1.71
CA ARG A 221 13.02 8.95 -1.90
C ARG A 221 12.49 9.03 -3.33
N ARG A 222 11.88 7.95 -3.80
CA ARG A 222 11.31 7.90 -5.14
C ARG A 222 10.19 6.87 -5.25
N VAL A 223 9.38 6.97 -6.30
CA VAL A 223 8.47 5.91 -6.70
C VAL A 223 8.93 5.36 -8.04
N VAL A 224 9.19 4.07 -8.12
CA VAL A 224 9.63 3.40 -9.35
C VAL A 224 8.52 2.55 -9.94
N LEU A 225 8.57 2.37 -11.26
CA LEU A 225 7.70 1.51 -12.03
C LEU A 225 8.47 0.30 -12.52
N LEU A 226 7.94 -0.89 -12.21
CA LEU A 226 8.42 -2.16 -12.74
C LEU A 226 7.40 -2.73 -13.73
N SER A 227 7.90 -3.48 -14.72
CA SER A 227 7.06 -4.25 -15.63
C SER A 227 6.39 -5.42 -14.89
N PRO A 228 5.38 -6.09 -15.49
CA PRO A 228 4.81 -7.34 -14.95
C PRO A 228 5.84 -8.46 -14.74
N ARG A 229 7.01 -8.32 -15.36
CA ARG A 229 8.15 -9.24 -15.18
C ARG A 229 9.16 -8.75 -14.14
N LEU A 230 8.83 -7.71 -13.36
CA LEU A 230 9.72 -7.04 -12.41
C LEU A 230 11.00 -6.51 -13.07
N GLU A 231 10.90 -5.98 -14.30
CA GLU A 231 12.00 -5.27 -14.96
C GLU A 231 11.82 -3.77 -14.69
N TYR A 232 12.88 -3.08 -14.29
CA TYR A 232 12.85 -1.64 -14.08
C TYR A 232 12.51 -0.91 -15.39
N LEU A 233 11.53 -0.04 -15.32
CA LEU A 233 11.12 0.79 -16.44
C LEU A 233 11.55 2.24 -16.27
N ARG A 234 11.20 2.86 -15.15
CA ARG A 234 11.50 4.27 -14.87
C ARG A 234 11.15 4.67 -13.43
N GLU A 235 11.58 5.86 -13.06
CA GLU A 235 10.99 6.59 -11.94
C GLU A 235 9.67 7.24 -12.39
N VAL A 236 8.62 7.08 -11.60
CA VAL A 236 7.32 7.76 -11.77
C VAL A 236 7.35 9.08 -11.04
N VAL A 237 7.87 9.06 -9.82
CA VAL A 237 8.10 10.25 -9.01
C VAL A 237 9.54 10.21 -8.56
N SER A 238 10.31 11.23 -8.93
CA SER A 238 11.73 11.36 -8.61
C SER A 238 11.95 12.10 -7.29
N ARG A 239 13.13 11.96 -6.72
CA ARG A 239 13.52 12.54 -5.44
C ARG A 239 13.31 14.06 -5.34
N ASP A 240 13.51 14.78 -6.41
CA ASP A 240 13.33 16.24 -6.47
C ASP A 240 11.86 16.69 -6.39
N ARG A 241 10.91 15.76 -6.59
CA ARG A 241 9.46 16.01 -6.51
C ARG A 241 8.86 15.62 -5.17
N LEU A 242 9.53 14.77 -4.41
CA LEU A 242 9.13 14.36 -3.07
C LEU A 242 9.77 15.28 -2.05
N ARG A 243 8.96 15.79 -1.14
CA ARG A 243 9.47 16.59 -0.02
C ARG A 243 10.09 15.70 1.06
N TRP A 244 9.44 14.55 1.30
CA TRP A 244 9.81 13.56 2.31
C TRP A 244 9.83 12.16 1.70
N ASP A 245 10.02 11.14 2.50
CA ASP A 245 10.13 9.76 2.04
C ASP A 245 8.74 9.18 1.72
N PRO A 246 8.57 8.49 0.57
CA PRO A 246 7.29 7.88 0.20
C PRO A 246 7.02 6.65 1.06
N HIS A 247 5.89 6.65 1.76
CA HIS A 247 5.55 5.64 2.74
C HIS A 247 4.46 4.67 2.28
N ARG A 248 3.40 5.19 1.64
CA ARG A 248 2.28 4.42 1.12
C ARG A 248 1.89 4.91 -0.27
N LEU A 249 1.37 3.98 -1.06
CA LEU A 249 0.88 4.24 -2.41
C LEU A 249 -0.56 3.76 -2.52
N TRP A 250 -1.39 4.54 -3.20
CA TRP A 250 -2.67 4.09 -3.68
C TRP A 250 -2.84 4.45 -5.15
N LEU A 251 -3.33 3.51 -5.95
CA LEU A 251 -3.54 3.70 -7.39
C LEU A 251 -5.04 3.69 -7.69
N ASP A 252 -5.58 4.86 -8.05
CA ASP A 252 -6.90 4.99 -8.66
C ASP A 252 -6.75 4.82 -10.18
N VAL A 253 -6.93 3.59 -10.64
CA VAL A 253 -6.78 3.23 -12.05
C VAL A 253 -7.82 3.95 -12.92
N ALA A 254 -9.05 4.11 -12.42
CA ALA A 254 -10.15 4.73 -13.15
C ALA A 254 -9.88 6.22 -13.43
N ARG A 255 -9.31 6.94 -12.46
CA ARG A 255 -8.93 8.36 -12.60
C ARG A 255 -7.51 8.57 -13.08
N ARG A 256 -6.72 7.50 -13.22
CA ARG A 256 -5.30 7.56 -13.55
C ARG A 256 -4.51 8.44 -12.57
N ARG A 257 -4.76 8.24 -11.29
CA ARG A 257 -4.13 8.99 -10.20
C ARG A 257 -3.35 8.07 -9.28
N LEU A 258 -2.13 8.47 -8.99
CA LEU A 258 -1.29 7.85 -7.97
C LEU A 258 -1.26 8.78 -6.75
N TYR A 259 -1.76 8.29 -5.63
CA TYR A 259 -1.67 8.95 -4.34
C TYR A 259 -0.41 8.45 -3.64
N VAL A 260 0.42 9.37 -3.19
CA VAL A 260 1.67 9.08 -2.48
C VAL A 260 1.60 9.71 -1.10
N VAL A 261 1.65 8.91 -0.07
CA VAL A 261 1.86 9.37 1.31
C VAL A 261 3.34 9.61 1.50
N GLU A 262 3.69 10.82 1.91
CA GLU A 262 5.04 11.20 2.29
C GLU A 262 5.04 11.58 3.78
N ASN A 263 6.00 11.05 4.54
CA ASN A 263 6.20 11.41 5.94
C ASN A 263 7.61 11.94 6.19
N GLU A 264 7.70 12.97 7.01
CA GLU A 264 8.97 13.51 7.51
C GLU A 264 9.42 12.67 8.71
N TRP A 265 10.62 12.10 8.62
CA TRP A 265 11.27 11.47 9.76
C TRP A 265 12.22 12.47 10.41
N LYS A 266 12.01 12.75 11.69
CA LYS A 266 12.81 13.72 12.44
C LYS A 266 12.91 13.29 13.90
N ASP A 267 14.11 13.37 14.45
CA ASP A 267 14.41 13.09 15.86
C ASP A 267 13.93 11.71 16.36
N GLY A 268 13.87 10.71 15.46
CA GLY A 268 13.47 9.35 15.79
C GLY A 268 11.96 9.07 15.69
N GLU A 269 11.16 10.02 15.19
CA GLU A 269 9.72 9.87 15.00
C GLU A 269 9.22 10.51 13.70
N PHE A 270 8.01 10.14 13.27
CA PHE A 270 7.34 10.87 12.21
C PHE A 270 6.83 12.21 12.73
N ALA A 271 7.28 13.29 12.11
CA ALA A 271 7.01 14.66 12.54
C ALA A 271 5.87 15.34 11.76
N ALA A 272 5.72 15.03 10.49
CA ALA A 272 4.70 15.60 9.61
C ALA A 272 4.40 14.65 8.44
N GLY A 273 3.26 14.84 7.79
CA GLY A 273 2.89 14.06 6.61
C GLY A 273 2.00 14.81 5.64
N ARG A 274 1.97 14.35 4.39
CA ARG A 274 1.07 14.83 3.35
C ARG A 274 0.74 13.73 2.34
N VAL A 275 -0.36 13.87 1.64
CA VAL A 275 -0.68 13.08 0.45
C VAL A 275 -0.48 13.95 -0.78
N VAL A 276 0.32 13.51 -1.73
CA VAL A 276 0.46 14.15 -3.03
C VAL A 276 -0.22 13.28 -4.07
N VAL A 277 -1.04 13.90 -4.91
CA VAL A 277 -1.76 13.23 -5.99
C VAL A 277 -1.05 13.51 -7.30
N TYR A 278 -0.63 12.45 -7.97
CA TYR A 278 0.04 12.53 -9.27
C TYR A 278 -0.86 12.01 -10.40
N ASN A 279 -0.83 12.69 -11.53
CA ASN A 279 -1.38 12.16 -12.77
C ASN A 279 -0.35 11.21 -13.42
N ILE A 280 -0.77 10.00 -13.79
CA ILE A 280 0.12 8.96 -14.32
C ILE A 280 -0.43 8.34 -15.61
#